data_f69dfd2ec6cab7470688687ba0680661
#
_entry.id   f69dfd2ec6cab7470688687ba0680661
#
_cell.length_a   1.000
_cell.length_b   1.000
_cell.length_c   1.000
_cell.angle_alpha   90.00
_cell.angle_beta   90.00
_cell.angle_gamma   90.00
#
_symmetry.space_group_name_H-M   'P 1'
#
loop_
_entity.id
_entity.type
_entity.pdbx_description
1 polymer ?
#
loop_
_entity_poly.entity_id
_entity_poly.type
_entity_poly.pdbx_seq_one_letter_code
_entity_poly.pdbx_strand_id
1 'polypeptide(L)'
;MERLRRTMMFVPGNNPGMLKDACLYGADSLMFDLEDAVAISEKDAARLLVYNAIKTIDYGDTEIVVRINALDNPFGRADIEAVVRAGVDVIRLPKTETKEDILAVEAIIERSEEH
;
A
#
# COMPACT_ATOMS: atom_id res chain seq x y z
N MET A 1 -4.93 -22.04 -2.89
CA MET A 1 -4.19 -22.44 -1.68
C MET A 1 -3.89 -21.22 -0.83
N GLU A 2 -4.20 -21.31 0.44
CA GLU A 2 -3.90 -20.22 1.36
C GLU A 2 -2.39 -20.05 1.52
N ARG A 3 -1.95 -18.80 1.46
CA ARG A 3 -0.56 -18.46 1.72
C ARG A 3 -0.36 -18.28 3.22
N LEU A 4 0.60 -18.99 3.78
CA LEU A 4 0.99 -18.78 5.16
C LEU A 4 1.95 -17.59 5.23
N ARG A 5 1.54 -16.55 5.94
CA ARG A 5 2.37 -15.36 6.12
C ARG A 5 3.32 -15.58 7.28
N ARG A 6 4.48 -16.17 7.00
CA ARG A 6 5.48 -16.43 8.02
C ARG A 6 6.30 -15.21 8.37
N THR A 7 6.59 -14.37 7.38
CA THR A 7 7.36 -13.16 7.60
C THR A 7 6.72 -11.99 6.84
N MET A 8 6.69 -10.84 7.49
CA MET A 8 6.25 -9.60 6.87
C MET A 8 7.30 -8.54 7.14
N MET A 9 7.79 -7.91 6.09
CA MET A 9 8.74 -6.82 6.20
C MET A 9 8.03 -5.48 5.98
N PHE A 10 8.24 -4.55 6.91
CA PHE A 10 7.72 -3.18 6.78
C PHE A 10 8.69 -2.32 5.99
N VAL A 11 8.16 -1.57 5.03
CA VAL A 11 8.96 -0.68 4.20
C VAL A 11 8.29 0.70 4.20
N PRO A 12 8.95 1.74 4.75
CA PRO A 12 8.41 3.10 4.64
C PRO A 12 8.27 3.51 3.17
N GLY A 13 7.11 4.05 2.81
CA GLY A 13 6.82 4.38 1.41
C GLY A 13 7.69 5.49 0.84
N ASN A 14 8.35 6.26 1.70
CA ASN A 14 9.23 7.35 1.28
C ASN A 14 10.70 6.96 1.20
N ASN A 15 11.02 5.67 1.25
CA ASN A 15 12.40 5.20 1.17
C ASN A 15 12.62 4.41 -0.13
N PRO A 16 13.09 5.07 -1.21
CA PRO A 16 13.23 4.41 -2.51
C PRO A 16 14.25 3.26 -2.51
N GLY A 17 15.30 3.37 -1.70
CA GLY A 17 16.27 2.28 -1.59
C GLY A 17 15.66 1.02 -1.03
N MET A 18 14.88 1.13 0.05
CA MET A 18 14.20 -0.02 0.64
C MET A 18 13.13 -0.58 -0.30
N LEU A 19 12.39 0.27 -1.00
CA LEU A 19 11.39 -0.18 -1.98
C LEU A 19 12.05 -1.00 -3.07
N LYS A 20 13.19 -0.55 -3.57
CA LYS A 20 13.93 -1.23 -4.63
C LYS A 20 14.48 -2.57 -4.16
N ASP A 21 15.07 -2.61 -2.97
CA ASP A 21 15.80 -3.78 -2.49
C ASP A 21 14.96 -4.76 -1.67
N ALA A 22 13.70 -4.43 -1.41
CA ALA A 22 12.85 -5.23 -0.54
C ALA A 22 12.73 -6.69 -0.98
N CYS A 23 12.72 -6.95 -2.28
CA CYS A 23 12.66 -8.31 -2.82
C CYS A 23 13.86 -9.17 -2.47
N LEU A 24 14.99 -8.57 -2.10
CA LEU A 24 16.21 -9.29 -1.77
C LEU A 24 16.20 -9.91 -0.37
N TYR A 25 15.26 -9.52 0.47
CA TYR A 25 15.22 -9.98 1.86
C TYR A 25 14.43 -11.28 2.07
N GLY A 26 13.77 -11.77 1.03
CA GLY A 26 13.10 -13.07 1.10
C GLY A 26 11.86 -13.11 2.00
N ALA A 27 11.24 -11.98 2.30
CA ALA A 27 10.01 -11.94 3.08
C ALA A 27 8.84 -12.52 2.29
N ASP A 28 7.89 -13.17 2.99
CA ASP A 28 6.68 -13.69 2.35
C ASP A 28 5.71 -12.57 1.95
N SER A 29 5.70 -11.49 2.72
CA SER A 29 4.89 -10.31 2.45
C SER A 29 5.71 -9.06 2.67
N LEU A 30 5.44 -8.04 1.85
CA LEU A 30 6.02 -6.71 2.02
C LEU A 30 4.86 -5.75 2.31
N MET A 31 4.96 -4.98 3.39
CA MET A 31 3.99 -3.93 3.67
C MET A 31 4.63 -2.57 3.45
N PHE A 32 4.19 -1.89 2.40
CA PHE A 32 4.60 -0.53 2.11
C PHE A 32 3.71 0.42 2.89
N ASP A 33 4.29 1.23 3.74
CA ASP A 33 3.54 2.12 4.62
C ASP A 33 3.45 3.53 4.06
N LEU A 34 2.22 4.01 3.90
CA LEU A 34 1.93 5.39 3.50
C LEU A 34 1.39 6.21 4.68
N GLU A 35 1.24 5.60 5.85
CA GLU A 35 0.60 6.21 6.99
C GLU A 35 1.61 6.61 8.08
N ASP A 36 1.77 5.81 9.13
CA ASP A 36 2.55 6.19 10.32
C ASP A 36 4.03 6.46 10.05
N ALA A 37 4.64 5.68 9.17
CA ALA A 37 6.08 5.78 8.90
C ALA A 37 6.44 6.95 7.98
N VAL A 38 5.46 7.70 7.50
CA VAL A 38 5.68 8.78 6.53
C VAL A 38 5.18 10.11 7.10
N ALA A 39 6.06 11.09 7.16
CA ALA A 39 5.70 12.45 7.59
C ALA A 39 4.69 13.07 6.63
N ILE A 40 3.84 13.95 7.16
CA ILE A 40 2.78 14.59 6.36
C ILE A 40 3.34 15.27 5.11
N SER A 41 4.46 15.95 5.24
CA SER A 41 5.10 16.66 4.13
C SER A 41 5.59 15.74 2.99
N GLU A 42 5.70 14.45 3.27
CA GLU A 42 6.24 13.48 2.30
C GLU A 42 5.20 12.50 1.77
N LYS A 43 3.94 12.60 2.23
CA LYS A 43 2.92 11.60 1.88
C LYS A 43 2.62 11.52 0.39
N ASP A 44 2.56 12.64 -0.30
CA ASP A 44 2.30 12.64 -1.75
C ASP A 44 3.47 12.01 -2.51
N ALA A 45 4.70 12.33 -2.12
CA ALA A 45 5.89 11.74 -2.74
C ALA A 45 5.96 10.24 -2.46
N ALA A 46 5.65 9.82 -1.23
CA ALA A 46 5.65 8.41 -0.86
C ALA A 46 4.64 7.61 -1.69
N ARG A 47 3.44 8.16 -1.88
CA ARG A 47 2.41 7.52 -2.70
C ARG A 47 2.91 7.28 -4.12
N LEU A 48 3.54 8.27 -4.71
CA LEU A 48 4.10 8.16 -6.06
C LEU A 48 5.23 7.13 -6.13
N LEU A 49 6.10 7.12 -5.12
CA LEU A 49 7.19 6.14 -5.06
C LEU A 49 6.65 4.72 -4.96
N VAL A 50 5.66 4.49 -4.11
CA VAL A 50 5.05 3.16 -3.96
C VAL A 50 4.33 2.74 -5.23
N TYR A 51 3.58 3.64 -5.83
CA TYR A 51 2.91 3.38 -7.11
C TYR A 51 3.93 2.92 -8.17
N ASN A 52 4.98 3.69 -8.35
CA ASN A 52 6.01 3.37 -9.34
C ASN A 52 6.74 2.08 -9.02
N ALA A 53 7.04 1.83 -7.74
CA ALA A 53 7.71 0.60 -7.33
C ALA A 53 6.88 -0.64 -7.67
N ILE A 54 5.60 -0.63 -7.35
CA ILE A 54 4.71 -1.76 -7.64
C ILE A 54 4.57 -1.99 -9.15
N LYS A 55 4.51 -0.91 -9.92
CA LYS A 55 4.38 -0.99 -11.39
C LYS A 55 5.64 -1.46 -12.09
N THR A 56 6.82 -1.15 -11.55
CA THR A 56 8.08 -1.32 -12.28
C THR A 56 9.00 -2.38 -11.71
N ILE A 57 8.89 -2.71 -10.42
CA ILE A 57 9.75 -3.69 -9.77
C ILE A 57 9.04 -5.03 -9.72
N ASP A 58 9.74 -6.09 -10.13
CA ASP A 58 9.19 -7.44 -10.04
C ASP A 58 9.50 -8.00 -8.65
N TYR A 59 8.47 -8.08 -7.82
CA TYR A 59 8.59 -8.66 -6.48
C TYR A 59 8.33 -10.17 -6.46
N GLY A 60 8.14 -10.79 -7.62
CA GLY A 60 7.92 -12.23 -7.73
C GLY A 60 6.62 -12.66 -7.06
N ASP A 61 6.70 -13.73 -6.27
CA ASP A 61 5.53 -14.29 -5.57
C ASP A 61 5.26 -13.64 -4.22
N THR A 62 6.04 -12.64 -3.85
CA THR A 62 5.86 -11.93 -2.58
C THR A 62 4.53 -11.17 -2.59
N GLU A 63 3.75 -11.33 -1.54
CA GLU A 63 2.49 -10.59 -1.40
C GLU A 63 2.78 -9.12 -1.10
N ILE A 64 2.15 -8.23 -1.84
CA ILE A 64 2.32 -6.78 -1.66
C ILE A 64 1.11 -6.23 -0.93
N VAL A 65 1.36 -5.67 0.26
CA VAL A 65 0.36 -5.03 1.10
C VAL A 65 0.72 -3.56 1.21
N VAL A 66 -0.25 -2.66 1.07
CA VAL A 66 -0.03 -1.23 1.28
C VAL A 66 -0.94 -0.75 2.40
N ARG A 67 -0.35 -0.15 3.45
CA ARG A 67 -1.12 0.50 4.49
C ARG A 67 -1.35 1.95 4.09
N ILE A 68 -2.61 2.32 3.91
CA ILE A 68 -3.00 3.64 3.43
C ILE A 68 -3.35 4.56 4.59
N ASN A 69 -3.46 5.85 4.30
CA ASN A 69 -3.98 6.83 5.26
C ASN A 69 -5.49 6.65 5.42
N ALA A 70 -6.03 7.11 6.55
CA ALA A 70 -7.46 7.04 6.82
C ALA A 70 -8.26 7.90 5.82
N LEU A 71 -9.51 7.53 5.55
CA LEU A 71 -10.35 8.25 4.60
C LEU A 71 -10.72 9.67 5.06
N ASP A 72 -10.78 9.90 6.36
CA ASP A 72 -11.01 11.24 6.91
C ASP A 72 -9.77 12.14 6.79
N ASN A 73 -8.66 11.56 6.39
CA ASN A 73 -7.41 12.22 6.10
C ASN A 73 -7.39 12.58 4.60
N PRO A 74 -6.91 13.76 4.20
CA PRO A 74 -6.93 14.16 2.78
C PRO A 74 -6.14 13.22 1.85
N PHE A 75 -5.27 12.39 2.39
CA PHE A 75 -4.43 11.50 1.58
C PHE A 75 -5.06 10.13 1.31
N GLY A 76 -6.01 9.70 2.14
CA GLY A 76 -6.52 8.32 2.09
C GLY A 76 -7.14 7.92 0.77
N ARG A 77 -8.01 8.75 0.23
CA ARG A 77 -8.68 8.47 -1.04
C ARG A 77 -7.68 8.38 -2.20
N ALA A 78 -6.76 9.31 -2.26
CA ALA A 78 -5.74 9.31 -3.30
C ALA A 78 -4.81 8.10 -3.19
N ASP A 79 -4.52 7.67 -1.96
CA ASP A 79 -3.73 6.46 -1.72
C ASP A 79 -4.42 5.23 -2.31
N ILE A 80 -5.72 5.05 -2.04
CA ILE A 80 -6.48 3.91 -2.56
C ILE A 80 -6.46 3.90 -4.09
N GLU A 81 -6.76 5.04 -4.71
CA GLU A 81 -6.80 5.13 -6.16
C GLU A 81 -5.45 4.76 -6.78
N ALA A 82 -4.37 5.25 -6.20
CA ALA A 82 -3.03 4.98 -6.70
C ALA A 82 -2.66 3.49 -6.57
N VAL A 83 -2.87 2.88 -5.39
CA VAL A 83 -2.42 1.51 -5.17
C VAL A 83 -3.27 0.49 -5.91
N VAL A 84 -4.56 0.75 -6.09
CA VAL A 84 -5.41 -0.12 -6.92
C VAL A 84 -4.94 -0.10 -8.37
N ARG A 85 -4.62 1.07 -8.90
CA ARG A 85 -4.08 1.19 -10.26
C ARG A 85 -2.71 0.53 -10.40
N ALA A 86 -1.94 0.50 -9.33
CA ALA A 86 -0.64 -0.17 -9.34
C ALA A 86 -0.75 -1.69 -9.34
N GLY A 87 -1.89 -2.23 -8.91
CA GLY A 87 -2.10 -3.68 -8.87
C GLY A 87 -1.70 -4.32 -7.55
N VAL A 88 -1.92 -3.62 -6.43
CA VAL A 88 -1.60 -4.15 -5.11
C VAL A 88 -2.44 -5.38 -4.78
N ASP A 89 -1.87 -6.32 -4.02
CA ASP A 89 -2.59 -7.53 -3.61
C ASP A 89 -3.56 -7.27 -2.45
N VAL A 90 -3.13 -6.47 -1.46
CA VAL A 90 -3.92 -6.21 -0.26
C VAL A 90 -3.77 -4.76 0.16
N ILE A 91 -4.89 -4.14 0.54
CA ILE A 91 -4.90 -2.80 1.14
C ILE A 91 -5.20 -2.95 2.62
N ARG A 92 -4.36 -2.36 3.45
CA ARG A 92 -4.55 -2.36 4.89
C ARG A 92 -5.01 -0.99 5.38
N LEU A 93 -6.10 -0.98 6.15
CA LEU A 93 -6.66 0.24 6.72
C LEU A 93 -6.03 0.54 8.09
N PRO A 94 -5.98 1.81 8.50
CA PRO A 94 -5.59 2.15 9.87
C PRO A 94 -6.52 1.55 10.91
N LYS A 95 -6.03 1.41 12.14
CA LYS A 95 -6.73 0.69 13.22
C LYS A 95 -8.08 1.27 13.63
N THR A 96 -8.34 2.52 13.32
CA THR A 96 -9.54 3.23 13.79
C THR A 96 -10.69 3.21 12.80
N GLU A 97 -10.59 2.39 11.74
CA GLU A 97 -11.61 2.37 10.70
C GLU A 97 -12.91 1.72 11.16
N THR A 98 -14.04 2.35 10.81
CA THR A 98 -15.37 1.84 11.09
C THR A 98 -15.87 0.99 9.91
N LYS A 99 -17.02 0.32 10.12
CA LYS A 99 -17.67 -0.42 9.04
C LYS A 99 -18.03 0.50 7.86
N GLU A 100 -18.46 1.71 8.13
CA GLU A 100 -18.79 2.69 7.09
C GLU A 100 -17.57 3.09 6.29
N ASP A 101 -16.43 3.23 6.96
CA ASP A 101 -15.17 3.53 6.28
C ASP A 101 -14.76 2.39 5.35
N ILE A 102 -14.95 1.14 5.78
CA ILE A 102 -14.65 -0.03 4.96
C ILE A 102 -15.53 -0.04 3.70
N LEU A 103 -16.82 0.25 3.84
CA LEU A 103 -17.73 0.31 2.70
C LEU A 103 -17.35 1.43 1.73
N ALA A 104 -16.92 2.58 2.27
CA ALA A 104 -16.45 3.68 1.44
C ALA A 104 -15.19 3.31 0.67
N VAL A 105 -14.26 2.59 1.31
CA VAL A 105 -13.04 2.10 0.65
C VAL A 105 -13.40 1.15 -0.50
N GLU A 106 -14.30 0.23 -0.27
CA GLU A 106 -14.74 -0.71 -1.32
C GLU A 106 -15.33 0.03 -2.52
N ALA A 107 -16.12 1.06 -2.29
CA ALA A 107 -16.69 1.87 -3.37
C ALA A 107 -15.61 2.59 -4.18
N ILE A 108 -14.57 3.11 -3.52
CA ILE A 108 -13.45 3.76 -4.18
C ILE A 108 -12.66 2.75 -5.01
N ILE A 109 -12.44 1.56 -4.47
CA ILE A 109 -11.72 0.49 -5.18
C ILE A 109 -12.46 0.12 -6.46
N GLU A 110 -13.76 -0.08 -6.39
CA GLU A 110 -14.57 -0.40 -7.56
C GLU A 110 -14.45 0.65 -8.65
N ARG A 111 -14.53 1.92 -8.28
CA ARG A 111 -14.40 3.03 -9.25
C ARG A 111 -13.00 3.08 -9.85
N SER A 112 -11.97 2.83 -9.07
CA SER A 112 -10.60 2.84 -9.56
C SER A 112 -10.32 1.70 -10.53
N GLU A 113 -10.92 0.54 -10.31
CA GLU A 113 -10.78 -0.61 -11.19
C GLU A 113 -11.48 -0.41 -12.53
N GLU A 114 -12.52 0.42 -12.60
CA GLU A 114 -13.24 0.73 -13.82
C GLU A 114 -12.43 1.64 -14.76
N HIS A 115 -11.41 2.27 -14.28
CA HIS A 115 -10.55 3.16 -15.02
C HIS A 115 -9.16 2.55 -15.19
#